data_c9d2df5580460fc40d5b130e42659e98
#
_entry.id   c9d2df5580460fc40d5b130e42659e98
#
_cell.length_a   1.000
_cell.length_b   1.000
_cell.length_c   1.000
_cell.angle_alpha   90.00
_cell.angle_beta   90.00
_cell.angle_gamma   90.00
#
_symmetry.space_group_name_H-M   'P 1'
#
loop_
_entity.id
_entity.type
_entity.pdbx_description
1 polymer ?
#
loop_
_entity_poly.entity_id
_entity_poly.type
_entity_poly.pdbx_seq_one_letter_code
_entity_poly.pdbx_strand_id
1 'polypeptide(L)'
;MRIVIFGTGQIYCQQRKYLEPDKEIVVFIDNDSAKWNTYLDGVKIVSPKDVCGLEYDYIILMSMYAHEMKLQLYALGIPQEKII
;
A
#
# COMPACT_ATOMS: atom_id res chain seq x y z
N MET A 1 0.11 -2.65 14.72
CA MET A 1 0.79 -1.77 13.75
C MET A 1 -0.08 -1.59 12.53
N ARG A 2 -0.30 -0.35 12.13
CA ARG A 2 -1.19 -0.02 11.01
C ARG A 2 -0.35 0.21 9.76
N ILE A 3 -0.64 -0.54 8.70
CA ILE A 3 0.13 -0.48 7.47
C ILE A 3 -0.75 -0.18 6.26
N VAL A 4 -0.14 0.42 5.25
CA VAL A 4 -0.71 0.58 3.92
C VAL A 4 0.11 -0.30 2.99
N ILE A 5 -0.56 -1.01 2.09
CA ILE A 5 0.13 -1.83 1.09
C ILE A 5 -0.04 -1.18 -0.27
N PHE A 6 1.06 -0.92 -0.95
CA PHE A 6 1.07 -0.40 -2.31
C PHE A 6 1.28 -1.58 -3.27
N GLY A 7 0.22 -1.90 -4.00
CA GLY A 7 0.22 -3.02 -4.94
C GLY A 7 -0.75 -4.10 -4.50
N THR A 8 -1.68 -4.42 -5.39
CA THR A 8 -2.75 -5.40 -5.11
C THR A 8 -2.71 -6.56 -6.08
N GLY A 9 -1.56 -6.79 -6.69
CA GLY A 9 -1.40 -7.84 -7.69
C GLY A 9 -0.86 -9.13 -7.11
N GLN A 10 -0.14 -9.87 -7.95
CA GLN A 10 0.33 -11.22 -7.63
C GLN A 10 1.32 -11.24 -6.48
N ILE A 11 2.18 -10.22 -6.35
CA ILE A 11 3.18 -10.19 -5.27
C ILE A 11 2.48 -10.12 -3.91
N TYR A 12 1.44 -9.29 -3.79
CA TYR A 12 0.65 -9.27 -2.55
C TYR A 12 0.06 -10.66 -2.27
N CYS A 13 -0.54 -11.29 -3.27
CA CYS A 13 -1.16 -12.60 -3.10
C CYS A 13 -0.15 -13.66 -2.64
N GLN A 14 1.10 -13.56 -3.08
CA GLN A 14 2.17 -14.47 -2.68
C GLN A 14 2.72 -14.15 -1.30
N GLN A 15 2.78 -12.88 -0.92
CA GLN A 15 3.45 -12.43 0.29
C GLN A 15 2.52 -12.27 1.50
N ARG A 16 1.20 -12.19 1.28
CA ARG A 16 0.25 -11.89 2.37
C ARG A 16 0.33 -12.88 3.53
N LYS A 17 0.67 -14.14 3.27
CA LYS A 17 0.77 -15.17 4.30
C LYS A 17 1.94 -14.94 5.25
N TYR A 18 2.89 -14.09 4.87
CA TYR A 18 4.05 -13.77 5.70
C TYR A 18 3.84 -12.52 6.55
N LEU A 19 2.70 -11.84 6.41
CA LEU A 19 2.39 -10.71 7.26
C LEU A 19 2.15 -11.17 8.69
N GLU A 20 2.82 -10.51 9.63
CA GLU A 20 2.67 -10.85 11.03
C GLU A 20 1.29 -10.46 11.55
N PRO A 21 0.75 -11.19 12.56
CA PRO A 21 -0.60 -10.91 13.06
C PRO A 21 -0.80 -9.51 13.64
N ASP A 22 0.29 -8.84 14.06
CA ASP A 22 0.20 -7.48 14.60
C ASP A 22 0.06 -6.41 13.52
N LYS A 23 0.12 -6.79 12.24
CA LYS A 23 -0.03 -5.86 11.13
C LYS A 23 -1.49 -5.74 10.73
N GLU A 24 -2.03 -4.54 10.85
CA GLU A 24 -3.39 -4.22 10.39
C GLU A 24 -3.28 -3.47 9.06
N ILE A 25 -3.87 -4.02 8.00
CA ILE A 25 -3.92 -3.34 6.71
C ILE A 25 -5.04 -2.31 6.75
N VAL A 26 -4.70 -1.03 6.71
CA VAL A 26 -5.66 0.06 6.78
C VAL A 26 -6.36 0.23 5.44
N VAL A 27 -5.57 0.31 4.36
CA VAL A 27 -6.04 0.35 2.97
C VAL A 27 -4.97 -0.25 2.09
N PHE A 28 -5.37 -0.63 0.89
CA PHE A 28 -4.46 -0.85 -0.22
C PHE A 28 -4.44 0.39 -1.09
N ILE A 29 -3.29 0.72 -1.67
CA ILE A 29 -3.21 1.72 -2.73
C ILE A 29 -2.70 1.04 -4.00
N ASP A 30 -3.19 1.50 -5.14
CA ASP A 30 -2.84 0.92 -6.44
C ASP A 30 -2.99 1.99 -7.51
N ASN A 31 -2.11 1.95 -8.52
CA ASN A 31 -2.17 2.91 -9.63
C ASN A 31 -3.25 2.58 -10.65
N ASP A 32 -3.80 1.37 -10.61
CA ASP A 32 -4.87 0.95 -11.51
C ASP A 32 -6.21 1.51 -11.03
N SER A 33 -6.67 2.56 -11.69
CA SER A 33 -7.90 3.23 -11.31
C SER A 33 -9.14 2.32 -11.39
N ALA A 34 -9.09 1.27 -12.20
CA ALA A 34 -10.20 0.32 -12.29
C ALA A 34 -10.40 -0.46 -10.99
N LYS A 35 -9.37 -0.51 -10.13
CA LYS A 35 -9.45 -1.21 -8.84
C LYS A 35 -9.92 -0.31 -7.71
N TRP A 36 -9.93 1.00 -7.89
CA TRP A 36 -10.27 1.93 -6.81
C TRP A 36 -11.71 1.74 -6.36
N ASN A 37 -11.90 1.84 -5.04
CA ASN A 37 -13.19 1.65 -4.37
C ASN A 37 -13.71 0.21 -4.47
N THR A 38 -12.84 -0.73 -4.80
CA THR A 38 -13.12 -2.16 -4.66
C THR A 38 -12.41 -2.67 -3.41
N TYR A 39 -12.64 -3.94 -3.07
CA TYR A 39 -12.11 -4.53 -1.83
C TYR A 39 -11.28 -5.76 -2.14
N LEU A 40 -10.21 -5.93 -1.39
CA LEU A 40 -9.34 -7.11 -1.43
C LEU A 40 -9.14 -7.57 0.01
N ASP A 41 -9.46 -8.84 0.29
CA ASP A 41 -9.41 -9.40 1.64
C ASP A 41 -10.16 -8.53 2.67
N GLY A 42 -11.28 -7.95 2.25
CA GLY A 42 -12.12 -7.11 3.11
C GLY A 42 -11.61 -5.69 3.32
N VAL A 43 -10.54 -5.29 2.65
CA VAL A 43 -9.92 -3.98 2.81
C VAL A 43 -10.02 -3.19 1.50
N LYS A 44 -10.35 -1.92 1.61
CA LYS A 44 -10.59 -1.07 0.45
C LYS A 44 -9.30 -0.74 -0.29
N ILE A 45 -9.39 -0.70 -1.63
CA ILE A 45 -8.33 -0.22 -2.51
C ILE A 45 -8.64 1.22 -2.91
N VAL A 46 -7.66 2.11 -2.76
CA VAL A 46 -7.82 3.54 -3.06
C VAL A 46 -6.67 4.05 -3.92
N SER A 47 -6.79 5.29 -4.39
CA SER A 47 -5.73 5.96 -5.14
C SER A 47 -4.52 6.21 -4.24
N PRO A 48 -3.28 6.14 -4.79
CA PRO A 48 -2.09 6.43 -3.98
C PRO A 48 -2.12 7.80 -3.30
N LYS A 49 -2.68 8.82 -3.93
CA LYS A 49 -2.75 10.15 -3.31
C LYS A 49 -3.67 10.21 -2.11
N ASP A 50 -4.59 9.27 -1.96
CA ASP A 50 -5.50 9.24 -0.81
C ASP A 50 -4.75 8.88 0.49
N VAL A 51 -3.55 8.33 0.39
CA VAL A 51 -2.73 7.99 1.56
C VAL A 51 -2.32 9.22 2.36
N CYS A 52 -2.27 10.38 1.73
CA CYS A 52 -1.81 11.62 2.37
C CYS A 52 -2.70 12.06 3.54
N GLY A 53 -3.96 11.64 3.56
CA GLY A 53 -4.90 11.99 4.64
C GLY A 53 -5.12 10.89 5.67
N LEU A 54 -4.35 9.80 5.61
CA LEU A 54 -4.57 8.64 6.47
C LEU A 54 -3.55 8.54 7.58
N GLU A 55 -3.94 7.91 8.68
CA GLU A 55 -3.04 7.56 9.77
C GLU A 55 -2.58 6.12 9.60
N TYR A 56 -1.26 5.92 9.54
CA TYR A 56 -0.64 4.61 9.42
C TYR A 56 0.82 4.72 9.88
N ASP A 57 1.44 3.56 10.13
CA ASP A 57 2.83 3.52 10.55
C ASP A 57 3.78 3.42 9.35
N TYR A 58 3.50 2.48 8.44
CA TYR A 58 4.37 2.22 7.29
C TYR A 58 3.58 1.91 6.04
N ILE A 59 4.20 2.18 4.88
CA ILE A 59 3.75 1.72 3.58
C ILE A 59 4.70 0.60 3.15
N ILE A 60 4.14 -0.56 2.81
CA ILE A 60 4.91 -1.69 2.30
C ILE A 60 4.70 -1.77 0.80
N LEU A 61 5.79 -1.80 0.04
CA LEU A 61 5.75 -1.88 -1.41
C LEU A 61 5.69 -3.35 -1.84
N MET A 62 4.60 -3.75 -2.49
CA MET A 62 4.42 -5.13 -2.93
C MET A 62 4.25 -5.19 -4.44
N SER A 63 5.32 -4.87 -5.17
CA SER A 63 5.32 -4.85 -6.62
C SER A 63 6.76 -4.93 -7.13
N MET A 64 6.93 -5.46 -8.34
CA MET A 64 8.22 -5.41 -9.03
C MET A 64 8.58 -3.98 -9.44
N TYR A 65 7.65 -3.03 -9.36
CA TYR A 65 7.88 -1.61 -9.64
C TYR A 65 8.14 -0.80 -8.37
N ALA A 66 8.74 -1.43 -7.35
CA ALA A 66 8.91 -0.81 -6.04
C ALA A 66 9.72 0.49 -6.11
N HIS A 67 10.73 0.57 -6.98
CA HIS A 67 11.54 1.77 -7.11
C HIS A 67 10.71 2.96 -7.61
N GLU A 68 9.93 2.76 -8.66
CA GLU A 68 9.05 3.79 -9.22
C GLU A 68 7.97 4.20 -8.22
N MET A 69 7.44 3.23 -7.48
CA MET A 69 6.46 3.51 -6.43
C MET A 69 7.05 4.37 -5.32
N LYS A 70 8.29 4.10 -4.95
CA LYS A 70 9.01 4.88 -3.93
C LYS A 70 9.14 6.33 -4.38
N LEU A 71 9.55 6.56 -5.62
CA LEU A 71 9.67 7.91 -6.18
C LEU A 71 8.32 8.61 -6.23
N GLN A 72 7.26 7.89 -6.57
CA GLN A 72 5.91 8.42 -6.60
C GLN A 72 5.47 8.88 -5.21
N LEU A 73 5.75 8.08 -4.18
CA LEU A 73 5.39 8.43 -2.81
C LEU A 73 6.19 9.65 -2.31
N TYR A 74 7.46 9.76 -2.67
CA TYR A 74 8.25 10.95 -2.35
C TYR A 74 7.64 12.20 -2.97
N ALA A 75 7.17 12.10 -4.22
CA ALA A 75 6.52 13.23 -4.90
C ALA A 75 5.23 13.64 -4.21
N LEU A 76 4.57 12.72 -3.50
CA LEU A 76 3.39 13.00 -2.70
C LEU A 76 3.72 13.56 -1.29
N GLY A 77 5.02 13.67 -0.97
CA GLY A 77 5.44 14.19 0.33
C GLY A 77 5.57 13.13 1.42
N ILE A 78 5.51 11.85 1.07
CA ILE A 78 5.65 10.78 2.06
C ILE A 78 7.13 10.64 2.43
N PRO A 79 7.48 10.71 3.72
CA PRO A 79 8.87 10.61 4.13
C PRO A 79 9.43 9.20 3.97
N GLN A 80 10.72 9.12 3.69
CA GLN A 80 11.42 7.86 3.45
C GLN A 80 11.26 6.86 4.58
N GLU A 81 11.28 7.31 5.82
CA GLU A 81 11.19 6.44 7.00
C GLU A 81 9.83 5.75 7.14
N LYS A 82 8.82 6.19 6.40
CA LYS A 82 7.52 5.52 6.37
C LYS A 82 7.38 4.46 5.28
N ILE A 83 8.41 4.26 4.46
CA ILE A 83 8.34 3.33 3.34
C ILE A 83 9.28 2.16 3.60
N ILE A 84 8.74 0.96 3.49
CA ILE A 84 9.49 -0.30 3.64
C ILE A 84 9.52 -1.03 2.31
#